data_8147ef0db4de006a14153a4f5fd2a14f
#
_entry.id   8147ef0db4de006a14153a4f5fd2a14f
#
_cell.length_a   1.000
_cell.length_b   1.000
_cell.length_c   1.000
_cell.angle_alpha   90.00
_cell.angle_beta   90.00
_cell.angle_gamma   90.00
#
_symmetry.space_group_name_H-M   'P 1'
#
loop_
_entity.id
_entity.type
_entity.pdbx_description
1 polymer ?
#
loop_
_entity_poly.entity_id
_entity_poly.type
_entity_poly.pdbx_seq_one_letter_code
_entity_poly.pdbx_strand_id
1 'polypeptide(L)'
;MAFKNPETIGLHGGEYRSDPTTTSVAVPIYQTTSYQFKNADTAANLFGLKEFGNIYTRIMNPTCDVLEKRVAALEGGLAAVAVGSGQAASAFCVQNVCQAGCLLYTSDAADE
;
A
#
# COMPACT_ATOMS: atom_id res chain seq x y z
N MET A 1 -16.06 -5.13 -10.61
CA MET A 1 -15.79 -5.46 -12.04
C MET A 1 -14.28 -5.58 -12.18
N ALA A 2 -13.74 -6.72 -12.58
CA ALA A 2 -12.30 -6.89 -12.75
C ALA A 2 -11.91 -6.37 -14.14
N PHE A 3 -11.04 -5.37 -14.19
CA PHE A 3 -10.45 -4.88 -15.44
C PHE A 3 -9.42 -5.88 -15.95
N LYS A 4 -9.36 -6.08 -17.26
CA LYS A 4 -8.44 -7.05 -17.88
C LYS A 4 -7.24 -6.38 -18.56
N ASN A 5 -7.37 -5.14 -18.97
CA ASN A 5 -6.31 -4.43 -19.68
C ASN A 5 -5.41 -3.67 -18.70
N PRO A 6 -4.08 -3.81 -18.79
CA PRO A 6 -3.13 -3.15 -17.88
C PRO A 6 -3.31 -1.63 -17.83
N GLU A 7 -3.58 -0.98 -18.95
CA GLU A 7 -3.81 0.46 -19.03
C GLU A 7 -5.05 0.88 -18.22
N THR A 8 -6.12 0.08 -18.30
CA THR A 8 -7.35 0.33 -17.52
C THR A 8 -7.11 0.07 -16.03
N ILE A 9 -6.34 -0.95 -15.68
CA ILE A 9 -5.96 -1.23 -14.29
C ILE A 9 -5.11 -0.08 -13.74
N GLY A 10 -4.13 0.42 -14.50
CA GLY A 10 -3.29 1.53 -14.10
C GLY A 10 -4.06 2.82 -13.79
N LEU A 11 -5.18 3.05 -14.47
CA LEU A 11 -6.03 4.22 -14.26
C LEU A 11 -7.11 4.01 -13.20
N HIS A 12 -7.76 2.85 -13.18
CA HIS A 12 -8.99 2.60 -12.43
C HIS A 12 -8.93 1.38 -11.49
N GLY A 13 -7.83 0.65 -11.47
CA GLY A 13 -7.66 -0.53 -10.63
C GLY A 13 -7.50 -0.20 -9.15
N GLY A 14 -7.42 -1.26 -8.32
CA GLY A 14 -7.16 -1.16 -6.90
C GLY A 14 -8.37 -0.69 -6.08
N GLU A 15 -9.59 -1.02 -6.52
CA GLU A 15 -10.85 -0.67 -5.85
C GLU A 15 -11.01 0.84 -5.58
N TYR A 16 -10.25 1.66 -6.31
CA TYR A 16 -10.32 3.11 -6.14
C TYR A 16 -11.72 3.65 -6.48
N ARG A 17 -12.19 4.54 -5.65
CA ARG A 17 -13.41 5.32 -5.83
C ARG A 17 -13.08 6.80 -5.92
N SER A 18 -13.91 7.57 -6.64
CA SER A 18 -13.79 9.03 -6.61
C SER A 18 -13.88 9.57 -5.18
N ASP A 19 -13.16 10.66 -4.92
CA ASP A 19 -13.19 11.29 -3.60
C ASP A 19 -14.63 11.67 -3.19
N PRO A 20 -15.14 11.16 -2.05
CA PRO A 20 -16.53 11.38 -1.65
C PRO A 20 -16.83 12.84 -1.29
N THR A 21 -15.80 13.62 -0.95
CA THR A 21 -15.96 15.01 -0.54
C THR A 21 -16.07 15.96 -1.74
N THR A 22 -15.19 15.78 -2.72
CA THR A 22 -15.08 16.67 -3.89
C THR A 22 -15.60 16.04 -5.18
N THR A 23 -15.90 14.75 -5.15
CA THR A 23 -16.21 13.92 -6.33
C THR A 23 -15.10 13.89 -7.39
N SER A 24 -13.89 14.25 -7.02
CA SER A 24 -12.71 14.18 -7.89
C SER A 24 -12.47 12.75 -8.35
N VAL A 25 -12.26 12.57 -9.65
CA VAL A 25 -11.92 11.25 -10.23
C VAL A 25 -10.49 10.84 -9.88
N ALA A 26 -9.57 11.80 -9.84
CA ALA A 26 -8.21 11.57 -9.38
C ALA A 26 -8.15 11.59 -7.85
N VAL A 27 -7.29 10.74 -7.28
CA VAL A 27 -7.04 10.77 -5.84
C VAL A 27 -6.37 12.08 -5.46
N PRO A 28 -6.91 12.85 -4.50
CA PRO A 28 -6.21 14.01 -3.96
C PRO A 28 -4.85 13.65 -3.38
N ILE A 29 -3.91 14.60 -3.43
CA ILE A 29 -2.61 14.44 -2.77
C ILE A 29 -2.76 14.84 -1.30
N TYR A 30 -2.72 13.86 -0.41
CA TYR A 30 -2.83 14.09 1.04
C TYR A 30 -1.47 14.37 1.66
N GLN A 31 -1.05 15.62 1.64
CA GLN A 31 0.18 16.08 2.29
C GLN A 31 -0.04 16.34 3.79
N THR A 32 -0.16 15.28 4.54
CA THR A 32 -0.34 15.36 6.00
C THR A 32 0.46 14.27 6.69
N THR A 33 0.88 14.51 7.93
CA THR A 33 1.55 13.51 8.77
C THR A 33 0.57 12.65 9.56
N SER A 34 -0.52 13.24 10.03
CA SER A 34 -1.47 12.58 10.93
C SER A 34 -2.91 12.93 10.55
N TYR A 35 -3.83 12.15 11.07
CA TYR A 35 -5.25 12.26 10.81
C TYR A 35 -6.00 12.49 12.12
N GLN A 36 -7.07 13.26 12.05
CA GLN A 36 -7.92 13.55 13.18
C GLN A 36 -8.93 12.43 13.42
N PHE A 37 -9.05 11.99 14.66
CA PHE A 37 -10.05 10.99 15.05
C PHE A 37 -11.35 11.66 15.45
N LYS A 38 -12.47 10.99 15.18
CA LYS A 38 -13.80 11.48 15.58
C LYS A 38 -13.98 11.52 17.08
N ASN A 39 -13.45 10.53 17.79
CA ASN A 39 -13.50 10.38 19.24
C ASN A 39 -12.43 9.39 19.71
N ALA A 40 -12.30 9.22 21.03
CA ALA A 40 -11.32 8.32 21.64
C ALA A 40 -11.57 6.84 21.31
N ASP A 41 -12.84 6.43 21.18
CA ASP A 41 -13.20 5.04 20.87
C ASP A 41 -12.77 4.69 19.43
N THR A 42 -12.99 5.59 18.48
CA THR A 42 -12.48 5.42 17.11
C THR A 42 -10.96 5.29 17.10
N ALA A 43 -10.25 6.12 17.85
CA ALA A 43 -8.80 6.01 17.97
C ALA A 43 -8.38 4.65 18.55
N ALA A 44 -9.00 4.21 19.64
CA ALA A 44 -8.71 2.92 20.27
C ALA A 44 -8.97 1.74 19.31
N ASN A 45 -10.04 1.79 18.53
CA ASN A 45 -10.35 0.76 17.54
C ASN A 45 -9.34 0.70 16.41
N LEU A 46 -8.90 1.86 15.89
CA LEU A 46 -7.89 1.95 14.83
C LEU A 46 -6.53 1.43 15.32
N PHE A 47 -6.07 1.87 16.50
CA PHE A 47 -4.82 1.38 17.09
C PHE A 47 -4.90 -0.10 17.51
N GLY A 48 -6.09 -0.57 17.89
CA GLY A 48 -6.34 -1.97 18.19
C GLY A 48 -6.57 -2.86 16.98
N LEU A 49 -6.45 -2.32 15.74
CA LEU A 49 -6.68 -3.01 14.46
C LEU A 49 -8.07 -3.66 14.36
N LYS A 50 -9.07 -3.11 15.08
CA LYS A 50 -10.46 -3.54 14.99
C LYS A 50 -11.21 -2.86 13.84
N GLU A 51 -10.71 -1.70 13.42
CA GLU A 51 -11.22 -0.94 12.29
C GLU A 51 -10.04 -0.54 11.39
N PHE A 52 -10.31 -0.39 10.09
CA PHE A 52 -9.35 0.15 9.14
C PHE A 52 -9.59 1.65 8.95
N GLY A 53 -8.52 2.43 8.90
CA GLY A 53 -8.59 3.86 8.67
C GLY A 53 -7.24 4.53 8.76
N ASN A 54 -7.21 5.82 8.46
CA ASN A 54 -5.98 6.59 8.45
C ASN A 54 -5.59 7.05 9.86
N ILE A 55 -4.37 6.78 10.25
CA ILE A 55 -3.80 7.15 11.55
C ILE A 55 -2.62 8.12 11.35
N TYR A 56 -1.63 7.68 10.59
CA TYR A 56 -0.38 8.40 10.40
C TYR A 56 0.25 8.02 9.06
N THR A 57 0.72 9.00 8.30
CA THR A 57 1.16 8.82 6.90
C THR A 57 2.27 7.78 6.72
N ARG A 58 3.18 7.62 7.69
CA ARG A 58 4.21 6.57 7.61
C ARG A 58 3.62 5.16 7.56
N ILE A 59 2.45 4.96 8.16
CA ILE A 59 1.77 3.66 8.23
C ILE A 59 0.80 3.52 7.06
N MET A 60 0.01 4.57 6.79
CA MET A 60 -1.01 4.59 5.76
C MET A 60 -1.32 6.02 5.30
N ASN A 61 -1.48 6.19 4.00
CA ASN A 61 -1.90 7.45 3.39
C ASN A 61 -2.74 7.12 2.15
N PRO A 62 -3.90 7.76 1.95
CA PRO A 62 -4.76 7.46 0.79
C PRO A 62 -4.07 7.62 -0.56
N THR A 63 -3.12 8.54 -0.68
CA THR A 63 -2.34 8.72 -1.91
C THR A 63 -1.42 7.52 -2.19
N CYS A 64 -0.73 7.02 -1.16
CA CYS A 64 0.11 5.82 -1.27
C CYS A 64 -0.74 4.56 -1.48
N ASP A 65 -1.87 4.44 -0.79
CA ASP A 65 -2.79 3.31 -0.88
C ASP A 65 -3.28 3.05 -2.31
N VAL A 66 -3.53 4.10 -3.08
CA VAL A 66 -3.92 3.96 -4.49
C VAL A 66 -2.79 3.36 -5.33
N LEU A 67 -1.55 3.82 -5.13
CA LEU A 67 -0.38 3.24 -5.80
C LEU A 67 -0.23 1.76 -5.45
N GLU A 68 -0.26 1.44 -4.17
CA GLU A 68 -0.11 0.08 -3.66
C GLU A 68 -1.18 -0.86 -4.23
N LYS A 69 -2.43 -0.47 -4.20
CA LYS A 69 -3.54 -1.26 -4.76
C LYS A 69 -3.44 -1.44 -6.27
N ARG A 70 -3.01 -0.42 -7.00
CA ARG A 70 -2.85 -0.51 -8.45
C ARG A 70 -1.69 -1.42 -8.85
N VAL A 71 -0.56 -1.31 -8.17
CA VAL A 71 0.58 -2.21 -8.40
C VAL A 71 0.20 -3.64 -8.07
N ALA A 72 -0.43 -3.89 -6.92
CA ALA A 72 -0.93 -5.21 -6.58
C ALA A 72 -1.87 -5.78 -7.66
N ALA A 73 -2.79 -4.94 -8.19
CA ALA A 73 -3.72 -5.38 -9.23
C ALA A 73 -3.03 -5.67 -10.58
N LEU A 74 -1.99 -4.91 -10.94
CA LEU A 74 -1.21 -5.12 -12.15
C LEU A 74 -0.37 -6.40 -12.09
N GLU A 75 0.24 -6.66 -10.94
CA GLU A 75 1.10 -7.83 -10.70
C GLU A 75 0.28 -9.09 -10.31
N GLY A 76 -1.04 -8.98 -10.15
CA GLY A 76 -1.87 -10.08 -9.65
C GLY A 76 -1.56 -10.46 -8.20
N GLY A 77 -0.93 -9.54 -7.45
CA GLY A 77 -0.58 -9.71 -6.04
C GLY A 77 -1.76 -9.50 -5.11
N LEU A 78 -1.66 -10.04 -3.90
CA LEU A 78 -2.66 -9.86 -2.86
C LEU A 78 -2.64 -8.43 -2.29
N ALA A 79 -1.45 -7.89 -2.11
CA ALA A 79 -1.21 -6.54 -1.61
C ALA A 79 0.17 -6.03 -2.06
N ALA A 80 0.40 -4.72 -1.93
CA ALA A 80 1.70 -4.10 -2.12
C ALA A 80 1.97 -3.08 -1.02
N VAL A 81 3.23 -2.76 -0.78
CA VAL A 81 3.66 -1.72 0.16
C VAL A 81 4.66 -0.81 -0.55
N ALA A 82 4.38 0.48 -0.56
CA ALA A 82 5.28 1.49 -1.08
C ALA A 82 6.26 1.94 0.01
N VAL A 83 7.54 1.93 -0.32
CA VAL A 83 8.62 2.36 0.58
C VAL A 83 9.52 3.39 -0.09
N GLY A 84 10.31 4.10 0.69
CA GLY A 84 11.09 5.25 0.23
C GLY A 84 12.25 4.92 -0.72
N SER A 85 12.64 3.64 -0.87
CA SER A 85 13.69 3.22 -1.79
C SER A 85 13.62 1.73 -2.09
N GLY A 86 14.20 1.31 -3.23
CA GLY A 86 14.34 -0.10 -3.58
C GLY A 86 15.18 -0.88 -2.56
N GLN A 87 16.21 -0.27 -1.99
CA GLN A 87 17.01 -0.90 -0.92
C GLN A 87 16.19 -1.19 0.33
N ALA A 88 15.28 -0.26 0.71
CA ALA A 88 14.35 -0.49 1.82
C ALA A 88 13.37 -1.62 1.50
N ALA A 89 12.86 -1.69 0.27
CA ALA A 89 11.99 -2.78 -0.17
C ALA A 89 12.69 -4.14 -0.04
N SER A 90 13.90 -4.28 -0.57
CA SER A 90 14.70 -5.50 -0.47
C SER A 90 15.00 -5.88 0.99
N ALA A 91 15.39 -4.90 1.82
CA ALA A 91 15.66 -5.14 3.23
C ALA A 91 14.41 -5.63 3.97
N PHE A 92 13.25 -5.03 3.72
CA PHE A 92 12.00 -5.45 4.36
C PHE A 92 11.54 -6.83 3.90
N CYS A 93 11.73 -7.19 2.63
CA CYS A 93 11.48 -8.56 2.16
C CYS A 93 12.31 -9.56 2.94
N VAL A 94 13.63 -9.34 3.04
CA VAL A 94 14.52 -10.24 3.77
C VAL A 94 14.16 -10.31 5.25
N GLN A 95 13.96 -9.17 5.91
CA GLN A 95 13.62 -9.11 7.33
C GLN A 95 12.28 -9.76 7.67
N ASN A 96 11.34 -9.77 6.73
CA ASN A 96 10.03 -10.37 6.94
C ASN A 96 10.06 -11.90 6.92
N VAL A 97 10.95 -12.50 6.14
CA VAL A 97 11.02 -13.97 5.94
C VAL A 97 12.22 -14.63 6.60
N CYS A 98 13.25 -13.86 7.00
CA CYS A 98 14.50 -14.36 7.55
C CYS A 98 14.72 -13.87 8.97
N GLN A 99 15.44 -14.70 9.75
CA GLN A 99 15.92 -14.38 11.10
C GLN A 99 17.45 -14.46 11.14
N ALA A 100 18.04 -14.02 12.26
CA ALA A 100 19.49 -14.16 12.47
C ALA A 100 19.92 -15.63 12.33
N GLY A 101 20.90 -15.88 11.48
CA GLY A 101 21.39 -17.22 11.16
C GLY A 101 20.79 -17.84 9.89
N CYS A 102 19.82 -17.21 9.25
CA CYS A 102 19.34 -17.65 7.94
C CYS A 102 20.42 -17.47 6.87
N LEU A 103 20.44 -18.38 5.91
CA LEU A 103 21.27 -18.28 4.71
C LEU A 103 20.42 -17.79 3.56
N LEU A 104 20.91 -16.81 2.80
CA LEU A 104 20.33 -16.31 1.58
C LEU A 104 21.12 -16.85 0.40
N TYR A 105 20.46 -17.62 -0.44
CA TYR A 105 21.03 -18.08 -1.71
C TYR A 105 20.49 -17.21 -2.84
N THR A 106 21.39 -16.65 -3.63
CA THR A 106 21.03 -15.94 -4.85
C THR A 106 21.33 -16.84 -6.03
N SER A 107 20.36 -17.08 -6.91
CA SER A 107 20.60 -17.68 -8.22
C SER A 107 20.97 -16.58 -9.21
N ASP A 108 21.85 -16.90 -10.16
CA ASP A 108 22.11 -16.02 -11.29
C ASP A 108 20.97 -16.17 -12.30
N ALA A 109 20.14 -15.14 -12.40
CA ALA A 109 19.01 -15.14 -13.34
C ALA A 109 19.45 -15.04 -14.81
N ALA A 110 20.74 -14.96 -15.09
CA ALA A 110 21.29 -14.91 -16.44
C ALA A 110 21.48 -16.30 -17.07
N ASP A 111 21.32 -17.36 -16.30
CA ASP A 111 21.52 -18.75 -16.76
C ASP A 111 20.22 -19.50 -17.10
N GLU A 112 19.05 -18.83 -17.13
CA GLU A 112 17.76 -19.41 -17.54
C GLU A 112 17.32 -18.98 -18.92
#